data_78d0d56defccd8e989481e53c95cdb9a
#
_entry.id   78d0d56defccd8e989481e53c95cdb9a
#
_cell.length_a   1.000
_cell.length_b   1.000
_cell.length_c   1.000
_cell.angle_alpha   90.00
_cell.angle_beta   90.00
_cell.angle_gamma   90.00
#
_symmetry.space_group_name_H-M   'P 1'
#
loop_
_entity.id
_entity.type
_entity.pdbx_description
1 polymer ?
#
loop_
_entity_poly.entity_id
_entity_poly.type
_entity_poly.pdbx_seq_one_letter_code
_entity_poly.pdbx_strand_id
1 'polypeptide(L)'
;LPVLTYRELADAVAHINARPRPLALYWFGSDVAARDQVLTQTVSGGVTINDTLLHIAHHNLPFGGVGESGWGAYHGEAGFLRFTQQKPVLVQSRWAMGHLFYPPYGARFQQVMGLLKRWL
;
A
#
# COMPACT_ATOMS: atom_id res chain seq x y z
N LEU A 1 18.14 10.82 24.74
CA LEU A 1 17.66 9.73 23.88
C LEU A 1 17.22 8.58 24.76
N PRO A 2 15.96 8.16 24.79
CA PRO A 2 15.54 6.97 25.53
C PRO A 2 16.14 5.71 24.88
N VAL A 3 16.69 4.81 25.70
CA VAL A 3 17.23 3.52 25.29
C VAL A 3 16.43 2.43 26.00
N LEU A 4 15.88 1.50 25.23
CA LEU A 4 15.16 0.36 25.73
C LEU A 4 15.89 -0.93 25.34
N THR A 5 15.92 -1.90 26.24
CA THR A 5 16.47 -3.22 25.95
C THR A 5 15.36 -4.24 25.80
N TYR A 6 15.54 -5.22 24.95
CA TYR A 6 14.64 -6.35 24.76
C TYR A 6 15.42 -7.67 24.85
N ARG A 7 14.74 -8.75 25.15
CA ARG A 7 15.32 -10.10 25.17
C ARG A 7 15.08 -10.82 23.86
N GLU A 8 13.83 -10.79 23.40
CA GLU A 8 13.43 -11.40 22.14
C GLU A 8 13.01 -10.30 21.13
N LEU A 9 13.33 -10.50 19.86
CA LEU A 9 12.98 -9.54 18.80
C LEU A 9 11.47 -9.28 18.74
N ALA A 10 10.67 -10.29 19.05
CA ALA A 10 9.21 -10.17 19.12
C ALA A 10 8.74 -9.11 20.13
N ASP A 11 9.47 -8.92 21.24
CA ASP A 11 9.15 -7.89 22.23
C ASP A 11 9.34 -6.49 21.64
N ALA A 12 10.42 -6.30 20.86
CA ALA A 12 10.69 -5.04 20.19
C ALA A 12 9.62 -4.74 19.11
N VAL A 13 9.23 -5.75 18.32
CA VAL A 13 8.17 -5.63 17.32
C VAL A 13 6.83 -5.29 17.97
N ALA A 14 6.47 -5.96 19.07
CA ALA A 14 5.25 -5.69 19.83
C ALA A 14 5.25 -4.26 20.38
N HIS A 15 6.40 -3.80 20.90
CA HIS A 15 6.56 -2.44 21.41
C HIS A 15 6.36 -1.38 20.33
N ILE A 16 6.90 -1.59 19.12
CA ILE A 16 6.70 -0.70 17.98
C ILE A 16 5.23 -0.68 17.58
N ASN A 17 4.61 -1.85 17.45
CA ASN A 17 3.23 -1.99 16.98
C ASN A 17 2.18 -1.48 17.97
N ALA A 18 2.50 -1.39 19.25
CA ALA A 18 1.63 -0.79 20.27
C ALA A 18 1.59 0.74 20.24
N ARG A 19 2.34 1.39 19.35
CA ARG A 19 2.48 2.84 19.24
C ARG A 19 1.98 3.38 17.89
N PRO A 20 1.73 4.70 17.79
CA PRO A 20 1.49 5.36 16.51
C PRO A 20 2.59 5.04 15.50
N ARG A 21 2.21 4.90 14.24
CA ARG A 21 3.14 4.52 13.17
C ARG A 21 4.20 5.60 12.98
N PRO A 22 5.50 5.28 13.10
CA PRO A 22 6.57 6.26 12.98
C PRO A 22 6.77 6.71 11.54
N LEU A 23 7.32 7.90 11.38
CA LEU A 23 7.74 8.41 10.06
C LEU A 23 8.90 7.59 9.48
N ALA A 24 9.84 7.18 10.34
CA ALA A 24 11.00 6.43 9.91
C ALA A 24 11.34 5.32 10.92
N LEU A 25 11.90 4.23 10.40
CA LEU A 25 12.50 3.14 11.15
C LEU A 25 13.94 2.95 10.68
N TYR A 26 14.85 2.74 11.62
CA TYR A 26 16.25 2.47 11.32
C TYR A 26 16.63 1.12 11.89
N TRP A 27 17.18 0.27 11.05
CA TRP A 27 17.72 -1.03 11.44
C TRP A 27 19.23 -1.03 11.36
N PHE A 28 19.89 -1.48 12.43
CA PHE A 28 21.34 -1.66 12.46
C PHE A 28 21.66 -3.10 12.80
N GLY A 29 22.36 -3.80 11.94
CA GLY A 29 22.77 -5.17 12.12
C GLY A 29 23.01 -5.91 10.82
N SER A 30 23.60 -7.10 10.94
CA SER A 30 23.90 -7.99 9.81
C SER A 30 22.96 -9.20 9.71
N ASP A 31 22.09 -9.42 10.70
CA ASP A 31 21.13 -10.51 10.69
C ASP A 31 19.97 -10.20 9.74
N VAL A 32 20.01 -10.88 8.58
CA VAL A 32 19.04 -10.71 7.52
C VAL A 32 17.64 -11.20 7.94
N ALA A 33 17.56 -12.32 8.66
CA ALA A 33 16.29 -12.89 9.08
C ALA A 33 15.58 -11.98 10.09
N ALA A 34 16.30 -11.48 11.08
CA ALA A 34 15.80 -10.53 12.05
C ALA A 34 15.36 -9.21 11.40
N ARG A 35 16.15 -8.69 10.45
CA ARG A 35 15.78 -7.51 9.65
C ARG A 35 14.48 -7.72 8.91
N ASP A 36 14.35 -8.83 8.17
CA ASP A 36 13.19 -9.10 7.34
C ASP A 36 11.93 -9.34 8.21
N GLN A 37 12.10 -9.92 9.41
CA GLN A 37 11.04 -10.02 10.39
C GLN A 37 10.53 -8.62 10.82
N VAL A 38 11.42 -7.70 11.14
CA VAL A 38 11.04 -6.32 11.52
C VAL A 38 10.34 -5.62 10.36
N LEU A 39 10.89 -5.72 9.13
CA LEU A 39 10.31 -5.09 7.94
C LEU A 39 8.91 -5.61 7.61
N THR A 40 8.66 -6.89 7.82
CA THR A 40 7.35 -7.52 7.51
C THR A 40 6.32 -7.33 8.61
N GLN A 41 6.75 -7.24 9.87
CA GLN A 41 5.87 -7.20 11.03
C GLN A 41 5.63 -5.80 11.59
N THR A 42 6.31 -4.77 11.06
CA THR A 42 6.11 -3.37 11.46
C THR A 42 5.73 -2.49 10.27
N VAL A 43 5.13 -1.33 10.57
CA VAL A 43 4.77 -0.33 9.56
C VAL A 43 5.40 1.00 9.95
N SER A 44 6.11 1.62 8.99
CA SER A 44 6.65 2.97 9.11
C SER A 44 6.52 3.72 7.78
N GLY A 45 6.73 5.02 7.78
CA GLY A 45 6.74 5.82 6.55
C GLY A 45 7.90 5.47 5.63
N GLY A 46 9.08 5.24 6.19
CA GLY A 46 10.27 4.80 5.46
C GLY A 46 11.24 4.02 6.34
N VAL A 47 12.18 3.33 5.71
CA VAL A 47 13.21 2.54 6.42
C VAL A 47 14.58 2.82 5.84
N THR A 48 15.59 2.92 6.70
CA THR A 48 17.00 2.87 6.29
C THR A 48 17.71 1.75 7.04
N ILE A 49 18.50 0.97 6.33
CA ILE A 49 19.27 -0.18 6.86
C ILE A 49 20.72 0.24 7.03
N ASN A 50 21.27 0.05 8.24
CA ASN A 50 22.63 0.35 8.63
C ASN A 50 23.04 1.82 8.42
N ASP A 51 22.06 2.71 8.39
CA ASP A 51 22.27 4.16 8.35
C ASP A 51 21.02 4.87 8.87
N THR A 52 21.03 6.21 8.88
CA THR A 52 19.91 7.07 9.25
C THR A 52 19.64 8.09 8.15
N LEU A 53 18.41 8.58 8.08
CA LEU A 53 17.98 9.70 7.24
C LEU A 53 18.16 9.56 5.73
N LEU A 54 19.06 8.72 5.23
CA LEU A 54 19.42 8.68 3.80
C LEU A 54 18.27 8.36 2.85
N HIS A 55 17.23 7.67 3.32
CA HIS A 55 16.04 7.40 2.49
C HIS A 55 15.32 8.68 2.04
N ILE A 56 15.40 9.79 2.80
CA ILE A 56 14.84 11.09 2.40
C ILE A 56 15.66 11.76 1.28
N ALA A 57 16.95 11.50 1.23
CA ALA A 57 17.83 12.08 0.21
C ALA A 57 17.68 11.43 -1.17
N HIS A 58 17.08 10.24 -1.25
CA HIS A 58 16.85 9.53 -2.49
C HIS A 58 15.59 10.03 -3.21
N HIS A 59 15.78 10.81 -4.27
CA HIS A 59 14.67 11.38 -5.05
C HIS A 59 13.75 10.36 -5.73
N ASN A 60 14.21 9.11 -5.90
CA ASN A 60 13.42 8.03 -6.50
C ASN A 60 12.68 7.17 -5.45
N LEU A 61 12.92 7.40 -4.17
CA LEU A 61 12.17 6.73 -3.10
C LEU A 61 11.04 7.64 -2.63
N PRO A 62 9.80 7.12 -2.52
CA PRO A 62 8.71 7.87 -1.95
C PRO A 62 9.03 8.19 -0.47
N PHE A 63 8.84 9.44 -0.07
CA PHE A 63 9.00 9.87 1.31
C PHE A 63 7.68 10.40 1.85
N GLY A 64 7.23 9.83 2.95
CA GLY A 64 5.99 10.23 3.62
C GLY A 64 5.71 9.36 4.82
N GLY A 65 4.75 9.79 5.65
CA GLY A 65 4.33 9.08 6.85
C GLY A 65 3.13 8.17 6.63
N VAL A 66 2.76 7.46 7.70
CA VAL A 66 1.59 6.56 7.75
C VAL A 66 0.78 6.85 9.01
N GLY A 67 -0.52 7.07 8.87
CA GLY A 67 -1.40 7.40 9.98
C GLY A 67 -1.03 8.73 10.64
N GLU A 68 -0.68 8.71 11.93
CA GLU A 68 -0.34 9.94 12.66
C GLU A 68 0.99 10.58 12.21
N SER A 69 1.90 9.83 11.59
CA SER A 69 3.16 10.37 11.08
C SER A 69 3.05 11.07 9.74
N GLY A 70 1.93 10.95 9.03
CA GLY A 70 1.69 11.66 7.78
C GLY A 70 0.74 10.95 6.83
N TRP A 71 0.45 11.62 5.70
CA TRP A 71 -0.48 11.15 4.67
C TRP A 71 0.09 11.34 3.28
N GLY A 72 0.22 10.23 2.55
CA GLY A 72 0.80 10.19 1.21
C GLY A 72 2.31 10.30 1.23
N ALA A 73 2.89 10.31 0.05
CA ALA A 73 4.32 10.38 -0.15
C ALA A 73 4.65 11.31 -1.31
N TYR A 74 5.85 11.86 -1.31
CA TYR A 74 6.39 12.68 -2.38
C TYR A 74 7.78 12.19 -2.78
N HIS A 75 8.47 12.85 -3.64
CA HIS A 75 9.63 12.53 -4.43
C HIS A 75 9.30 11.70 -5.69
N GLY A 76 10.01 12.01 -6.77
CA GLY A 76 9.95 11.31 -8.05
C GLY A 76 8.51 11.10 -8.55
N GLU A 77 8.24 9.90 -9.02
CA GLU A 77 6.94 9.49 -9.54
C GLU A 77 5.82 9.61 -8.50
N ALA A 78 6.10 9.22 -7.24
CA ALA A 78 5.11 9.30 -6.16
C ALA A 78 4.64 10.74 -5.94
N GLY A 79 5.57 11.71 -5.98
CA GLY A 79 5.25 13.13 -5.88
C GLY A 79 4.47 13.64 -7.08
N PHE A 80 4.84 13.24 -8.29
CA PHE A 80 4.11 13.59 -9.51
C PHE A 80 2.67 13.06 -9.47
N LEU A 81 2.49 11.78 -9.16
CA LEU A 81 1.16 11.16 -9.07
C LEU A 81 0.29 11.78 -7.97
N ARG A 82 0.89 12.27 -6.89
CA ARG A 82 0.16 12.91 -5.80
C ARG A 82 -0.57 14.18 -6.22
N PHE A 83 -0.02 14.92 -7.17
CA PHE A 83 -0.59 16.17 -7.71
C PHE A 83 -1.25 15.99 -9.06
N THR A 84 -1.38 14.75 -9.55
CA THR A 84 -1.93 14.43 -10.86
C THR A 84 -3.27 13.72 -10.73
N GLN A 85 -4.25 14.14 -11.53
CA GLN A 85 -5.51 13.43 -11.67
C GLN A 85 -5.37 12.30 -12.69
N GLN A 86 -5.45 11.06 -12.24
CA GLN A 86 -5.54 9.91 -13.13
C GLN A 86 -6.98 9.78 -13.64
N LYS A 87 -7.17 9.99 -14.94
CA LYS A 87 -8.48 9.88 -15.60
C LYS A 87 -8.61 8.49 -16.23
N PRO A 88 -9.43 7.60 -15.69
CA PRO A 88 -9.71 6.32 -16.34
C PRO A 88 -10.56 6.56 -17.59
N VAL A 89 -10.19 5.93 -18.70
CA VAL A 89 -10.94 5.97 -19.95
C VAL A 89 -11.24 4.56 -20.41
N LEU A 90 -12.51 4.20 -20.48
CA LEU A 90 -12.98 2.93 -21.04
C LEU A 90 -13.58 3.19 -22.42
N VAL A 91 -12.97 2.59 -23.44
CA VAL A 91 -13.52 2.60 -24.81
C VAL A 91 -14.23 1.27 -25.02
N GLN A 92 -15.56 1.34 -25.15
CA GLN A 92 -16.38 0.15 -25.39
C GLN A 92 -16.09 -0.43 -26.79
N SER A 93 -15.80 -1.74 -26.85
CA SER A 93 -15.68 -2.45 -28.11
C SER A 93 -17.00 -2.45 -28.89
N ARG A 94 -16.95 -2.36 -30.21
CA ARG A 94 -18.15 -2.50 -31.09
C ARG A 94 -18.81 -3.87 -30.95
N TRP A 95 -18.04 -4.88 -30.55
CA TRP A 95 -18.51 -6.27 -30.36
C TRP A 95 -18.89 -6.59 -28.91
N ALA A 96 -18.91 -5.58 -28.04
CA ALA A 96 -19.27 -5.80 -26.66
C ALA A 96 -20.76 -6.13 -26.53
N MET A 97 -21.06 -7.19 -25.79
CA MET A 97 -22.43 -7.62 -25.54
C MET A 97 -23.16 -6.80 -24.46
N GLY A 98 -22.62 -5.63 -24.10
CA GLY A 98 -23.20 -4.75 -23.08
C GLY A 98 -24.64 -4.33 -23.35
N HIS A 99 -25.04 -4.29 -24.64
CA HIS A 99 -26.43 -4.00 -25.02
C HIS A 99 -27.47 -5.01 -24.49
N LEU A 100 -27.03 -6.21 -24.10
CA LEU A 100 -27.90 -7.23 -23.47
C LEU A 100 -28.33 -6.83 -22.05
N PHE A 101 -27.59 -5.92 -21.43
CA PHE A 101 -27.84 -5.42 -20.08
C PHE A 101 -28.49 -4.03 -20.05
N TYR A 102 -28.78 -3.44 -21.21
CA TYR A 102 -29.43 -2.13 -21.32
C TYR A 102 -30.96 -2.27 -21.42
N PRO A 103 -31.70 -1.28 -20.90
CA PRO A 103 -33.15 -1.25 -21.07
C PRO A 103 -33.55 -1.12 -22.55
N PRO A 104 -34.74 -1.61 -22.94
CA PRO A 104 -35.76 -2.24 -22.08
C PRO A 104 -35.43 -3.69 -21.71
N TYR A 105 -35.64 -4.05 -20.44
CA TYR A 105 -35.37 -5.39 -19.88
C TYR A 105 -36.37 -6.41 -20.33
N GLY A 106 -36.28 -6.87 -21.58
CA GLY A 106 -37.15 -7.86 -22.18
C GLY A 106 -36.76 -9.31 -21.88
N ALA A 107 -37.37 -10.26 -22.60
CA ALA A 107 -37.18 -11.69 -22.41
C ALA A 107 -35.67 -12.13 -22.51
N ARG A 108 -34.91 -11.50 -23.40
CA ARG A 108 -33.47 -11.77 -23.57
C ARG A 108 -32.66 -11.47 -22.31
N PHE A 109 -32.94 -10.33 -21.65
CA PHE A 109 -32.31 -9.97 -20.40
C PHE A 109 -32.63 -11.02 -19.31
N GLN A 110 -33.88 -11.45 -19.21
CA GLN A 110 -34.33 -12.45 -18.23
C GLN A 110 -33.62 -13.80 -18.43
N GLN A 111 -33.43 -14.22 -19.69
CA GLN A 111 -32.71 -15.46 -20.04
C GLN A 111 -31.25 -15.38 -19.64
N VAL A 112 -30.57 -14.26 -19.96
CA VAL A 112 -29.15 -14.04 -19.61
C VAL A 112 -28.96 -13.99 -18.09
N MET A 113 -29.83 -13.27 -17.38
CA MET A 113 -29.77 -13.22 -15.92
C MET A 113 -30.10 -14.56 -15.27
N GLY A 114 -31.02 -15.34 -15.85
CA GLY A 114 -31.32 -16.70 -15.38
C GLY A 114 -30.13 -17.67 -15.55
N LEU A 115 -29.36 -17.50 -16.63
CA LEU A 115 -28.14 -18.27 -16.87
C LEU A 115 -27.04 -17.87 -15.86
N LEU A 116 -26.79 -16.58 -15.69
CA LEU A 116 -25.80 -16.05 -14.75
C LEU A 116 -26.06 -16.47 -13.30
N LYS A 117 -27.32 -16.46 -12.86
CA LYS A 117 -27.72 -16.91 -11.51
C LYS A 117 -27.47 -18.40 -11.24
N ARG A 118 -27.28 -19.21 -12.27
CA ARG A 118 -26.94 -20.65 -12.11
C ARG A 118 -25.45 -20.89 -11.92
N TRP A 119 -24.61 -19.88 -12.20
CA TRP A 119 -23.16 -19.97 -12.13
C TRP A 119 -22.56 -19.17 -10.98
N LEU A 120 -23.37 -18.38 -10.29
CA LEU A 120 -23.07 -17.65 -9.06
C LEU A 120 -23.69 -18.37 -7.85
#